data_f5892582afc6f41d6f72a7a7c8b2256c
#
_entry.id   f5892582afc6f41d6f72a7a7c8b2256c
#
_cell.length_a   1.000
_cell.length_b   1.000
_cell.length_c   1.000
_cell.angle_alpha   90.00
_cell.angle_beta   90.00
_cell.angle_gamma   90.00
#
_symmetry.space_group_name_H-M   'P 1'
#
loop_
_entity.id
_entity.type
_entity.pdbx_description
1 polymer ?
#
loop_
_entity_poly.entity_id
_entity_poly.type
_entity_poly.pdbx_seq_one_letter_code
_entity_poly.pdbx_strand_id
1 'polypeptide(L)'
;MKVGKDLVAASATPMVLGILAEEESYGYAILKRINELSGGELDWTEGLLYPLLHRLERLGCVESSWRSVTGERRRKYYRLTEAGLAEXAEQRRQWATVMDALKGIWLGLGDRGTLTAIPLEGRA
;
A
#
# COMPACT_ATOMS: atom_id res chain seq x y z
N MET A 1 17.87 1.89 -0.43
CA MET A 1 17.55 1.10 0.78
C MET A 1 16.09 0.65 0.74
N LYS A 2 15.84 -0.59 1.04
CA LYS A 2 14.48 -1.11 0.95
C LYS A 2 13.70 -0.83 2.23
N VAL A 3 12.42 -0.64 2.06
CA VAL A 3 11.53 -0.51 3.21
C VAL A 3 11.41 -1.86 3.91
N GLY A 4 11.38 -1.86 5.23
CA GLY A 4 11.34 -3.09 5.99
C GLY A 4 10.05 -3.88 5.81
N LYS A 5 10.15 -5.18 6.04
CA LYS A 5 9.04 -6.08 5.80
C LYS A 5 7.80 -5.76 6.63
N ASP A 6 8.00 -5.32 7.86
CA ASP A 6 6.85 -5.02 8.72
C ASP A 6 6.04 -3.87 8.17
N LEU A 7 6.72 -2.85 7.68
CA LEU A 7 6.02 -1.70 7.14
C LEU A 7 5.37 -2.02 5.81
N VAL A 8 6.05 -2.83 4.99
CA VAL A 8 5.44 -3.28 3.74
C VAL A 8 4.14 -4.01 4.04
N ALA A 9 4.17 -4.94 5.00
CA ALA A 9 2.97 -5.70 5.33
C ALA A 9 1.87 -4.81 5.88
N ALA A 10 2.23 -3.89 6.78
CA ALA A 10 1.22 -3.02 7.39
C ALA A 10 0.54 -2.12 6.38
N SER A 11 1.26 -1.70 5.34
CA SER A 11 0.72 -0.78 4.37
C SER A 11 0.13 -1.46 3.14
N ALA A 12 0.09 -2.80 3.14
CA ALA A 12 -0.28 -3.52 1.93
C ALA A 12 -1.74 -3.28 1.53
N THR A 13 -2.65 -3.37 2.48
CA THR A 13 -4.06 -3.21 2.14
C THR A 13 -4.37 -1.82 1.59
N PRO A 14 -3.98 -0.74 2.26
CA PRO A 14 -4.28 0.56 1.67
C PRO A 14 -3.61 0.77 0.32
N MET A 15 -2.45 0.16 0.10
CA MET A 15 -1.78 0.34 -1.18
C MET A 15 -2.56 -0.33 -2.30
N VAL A 16 -2.97 -1.58 -2.11
CA VAL A 16 -3.72 -2.27 -3.15
C VAL A 16 -5.07 -1.61 -3.38
N LEU A 17 -5.77 -1.25 -2.31
CA LEU A 17 -7.06 -0.58 -2.47
C LEU A 17 -6.89 0.74 -3.22
N GLY A 18 -5.83 1.48 -2.90
CA GLY A 18 -5.60 2.75 -3.58
C GLY A 18 -5.30 2.58 -5.06
N ILE A 19 -4.50 1.59 -5.40
CA ILE A 19 -4.18 1.34 -6.80
C ILE A 19 -5.44 0.94 -7.56
N LEU A 20 -6.25 0.07 -6.97
CA LEU A 20 -7.47 -0.35 -7.64
C LEU A 20 -8.52 0.77 -7.70
N ALA A 21 -8.42 1.76 -6.82
CA ALA A 21 -9.27 2.94 -6.92
C ALA A 21 -8.87 3.80 -8.12
N GLU A 22 -7.61 3.75 -8.53
CA GLU A 22 -7.20 4.46 -9.74
C GLU A 22 -7.86 3.85 -10.98
N GLU A 23 -7.81 2.53 -11.08
CA GLU A 23 -8.45 1.80 -12.16
C GLU A 23 -8.33 0.32 -11.88
N GLU A 24 -9.19 -0.47 -12.50
CA GLU A 24 -9.06 -1.91 -12.38
C GLU A 24 -7.70 -2.35 -12.91
N SER A 25 -7.22 -3.49 -12.42
CA SER A 25 -5.87 -3.88 -12.72
C SER A 25 -5.70 -5.38 -12.51
N TYR A 26 -4.53 -5.87 -12.87
CA TYR A 26 -4.18 -7.27 -12.70
C TYR A 26 -2.86 -7.36 -11.98
N GLY A 27 -2.50 -8.56 -11.52
CA GLY A 27 -1.40 -8.73 -10.58
C GLY A 27 -0.10 -8.09 -11.01
N TYR A 28 0.33 -8.36 -12.25
CA TYR A 28 1.60 -7.80 -12.71
C TYR A 28 1.56 -6.27 -12.73
N ALA A 29 0.45 -5.71 -13.20
CA ALA A 29 0.34 -4.25 -13.27
C ALA A 29 0.31 -3.64 -11.89
N ILE A 30 -0.32 -4.31 -10.93
CA ILE A 30 -0.33 -3.81 -9.56
C ILE A 30 1.10 -3.77 -9.01
N LEU A 31 1.85 -4.85 -9.20
CA LEU A 31 3.23 -4.88 -8.72
C LEU A 31 4.09 -3.81 -9.40
N LYS A 32 3.87 -3.61 -10.69
CA LYS A 32 4.62 -2.60 -11.42
C LYS A 32 4.29 -1.21 -10.90
N ARG A 33 3.01 -0.96 -10.61
CA ARG A 33 2.61 0.34 -10.09
C ARG A 33 3.24 0.62 -8.73
N ILE A 34 3.29 -0.38 -7.86
CA ILE A 34 3.91 -0.22 -6.56
C ILE A 34 5.39 0.10 -6.71
N ASN A 35 6.05 -0.59 -7.63
CA ASN A 35 7.46 -0.32 -7.88
C ASN A 35 7.65 1.12 -8.36
N GLU A 36 6.79 1.57 -9.27
CA GLU A 36 6.89 2.94 -9.76
C GLU A 36 6.68 3.97 -8.66
N LEU A 37 5.65 3.74 -7.86
CA LEU A 37 5.33 4.72 -6.82
C LEU A 37 6.42 4.82 -5.77
N SER A 38 7.14 3.75 -5.54
CA SER A 38 8.14 3.72 -4.47
C SER A 38 9.56 3.90 -4.98
N GLY A 39 9.74 4.06 -6.28
CA GLY A 39 11.09 4.11 -6.82
C GLY A 39 11.87 2.85 -6.54
N GLY A 40 11.17 1.72 -6.48
CA GLY A 40 11.81 0.43 -6.25
C GLY A 40 12.09 0.11 -4.80
N GLU A 41 11.68 0.99 -3.88
CA GLU A 41 12.01 0.79 -2.47
C GLU A 41 11.08 -0.18 -1.77
N LEU A 42 9.89 -0.43 -2.32
CA LEU A 42 8.96 -1.39 -1.75
C LEU A 42 9.13 -2.72 -2.46
N ASP A 43 9.50 -3.73 -1.70
CA ASP A 43 9.86 -5.02 -2.27
C ASP A 43 8.67 -5.97 -2.18
N TRP A 44 7.74 -5.78 -3.10
CA TRP A 44 6.53 -6.60 -3.16
C TRP A 44 6.76 -7.81 -4.04
N THR A 45 6.17 -8.92 -3.65
CA THR A 45 6.23 -10.16 -4.40
C THR A 45 4.83 -10.65 -4.69
N GLU A 46 4.73 -11.61 -5.61
CA GLU A 46 3.46 -12.29 -5.82
C GLU A 46 2.99 -13.00 -4.56
N GLY A 47 3.94 -13.51 -3.77
CA GLY A 47 3.58 -14.16 -2.52
C GLY A 47 2.93 -13.24 -1.51
N LEU A 48 3.19 -11.95 -1.58
CA LEU A 48 2.49 -11.00 -0.75
C LEU A 48 1.17 -10.58 -1.38
N LEU A 49 1.17 -10.37 -2.69
CA LEU A 49 0.03 -9.75 -3.36
C LEU A 49 -1.17 -10.69 -3.47
N TYR A 50 -0.96 -11.92 -3.94
CA TYR A 50 -2.11 -12.74 -4.28
C TYR A 50 -2.90 -13.19 -3.05
N PRO A 51 -2.27 -13.56 -1.93
CA PRO A 51 -3.08 -13.84 -0.76
C PRO A 51 -3.90 -12.65 -0.30
N LEU A 52 -3.36 -11.45 -0.43
CA LEU A 52 -4.11 -10.25 -0.08
C LEU A 52 -5.29 -10.04 -1.01
N LEU A 53 -5.09 -10.19 -2.32
CA LEU A 53 -6.20 -10.05 -3.25
C LEU A 53 -7.29 -11.08 -2.96
N HIS A 54 -6.90 -12.31 -2.64
CA HIS A 54 -7.88 -13.34 -2.31
C HIS A 54 -8.66 -12.98 -1.06
N ARG A 55 -7.97 -12.45 -0.05
CA ARG A 55 -8.66 -12.04 1.16
C ARG A 55 -9.62 -10.89 0.89
N LEU A 56 -9.19 -9.92 0.11
CA LEU A 56 -10.06 -8.80 -0.21
C LEU A 56 -11.27 -9.24 -1.01
N GLU A 57 -11.11 -10.26 -1.85
CA GLU A 57 -12.22 -10.79 -2.59
C GLU A 57 -13.21 -11.51 -1.66
N ARG A 58 -12.69 -12.30 -0.72
CA ARG A 58 -13.55 -12.95 0.26
C ARG A 58 -14.33 -11.95 1.10
N LEU A 59 -13.70 -10.82 1.40
CA LEU A 59 -14.35 -9.78 2.19
C LEU A 59 -15.32 -8.93 1.37
N GLY A 60 -15.37 -9.16 0.07
CA GLY A 60 -16.28 -8.42 -0.78
C GLY A 60 -15.76 -7.05 -1.20
N CYS A 61 -14.49 -6.77 -0.95
CA CYS A 61 -13.92 -5.47 -1.31
C CYS A 61 -13.49 -5.40 -2.76
N VAL A 62 -13.15 -6.53 -3.35
CA VAL A 62 -12.81 -6.57 -4.77
C VAL A 62 -13.55 -7.72 -5.42
N GLU A 63 -13.71 -7.60 -6.73
CA GLU A 63 -14.23 -8.71 -7.52
C GLU A 63 -13.33 -8.88 -8.72
N SER A 64 -13.31 -10.09 -9.26
CA SER A 64 -12.37 -10.42 -10.32
C SER A 64 -13.08 -10.95 -11.53
N SER A 65 -12.42 -10.84 -12.67
CA SER A 65 -12.93 -11.41 -13.91
C SER A 65 -11.73 -11.74 -14.80
N TRP A 66 -11.91 -12.78 -15.59
CA TRP A 66 -10.89 -13.19 -16.53
C TRP A 66 -11.15 -12.51 -17.87
N ARG A 67 -10.08 -12.05 -18.51
CA ARG A 67 -10.19 -11.42 -19.82
C ARG A 67 -9.06 -11.87 -20.72
N SER A 68 -9.40 -12.02 -22.00
CA SER A 68 -8.42 -12.21 -23.05
C SER A 68 -8.18 -10.87 -23.72
N VAL A 69 -6.92 -10.53 -23.91
CA VAL A 69 -6.58 -9.26 -24.54
C VAL A 69 -5.89 -9.56 -25.85
N THR A 70 -6.60 -9.31 -26.94
CA THR A 70 -6.02 -9.32 -28.29
C THR A 70 -5.23 -10.58 -28.58
N GLY A 71 -5.85 -11.74 -28.40
CA GLY A 71 -5.20 -13.00 -28.75
C GLY A 71 -4.17 -13.48 -27.76
N GLU A 72 -3.96 -12.74 -26.69
CA GLU A 72 -3.03 -13.18 -25.69
C GLU A 72 -3.73 -14.03 -24.65
N ARG A 73 -2.95 -14.65 -23.79
CA ARG A 73 -3.54 -15.47 -22.75
C ARG A 73 -4.36 -14.60 -21.80
N ARG A 74 -5.24 -15.27 -21.10
CA ARG A 74 -6.18 -14.60 -20.22
C ARG A 74 -5.45 -14.01 -19.01
N ARG A 75 -5.98 -12.87 -18.55
CA ARG A 75 -5.53 -12.23 -17.33
C ARG A 75 -6.69 -12.08 -16.38
N LYS A 76 -6.40 -12.21 -15.10
CA LYS A 76 -7.40 -12.02 -14.08
C LYS A 76 -7.34 -10.57 -13.61
N TYR A 77 -8.41 -9.83 -13.89
CA TYR A 77 -8.52 -8.44 -13.51
C TYR A 77 -9.29 -8.32 -12.21
N TYR A 78 -8.92 -7.34 -11.43
CA TYR A 78 -9.57 -7.03 -10.16
C TYR A 78 -10.07 -5.60 -10.19
N ARG A 79 -11.21 -5.37 -9.56
CA ARG A 79 -11.72 -4.01 -9.42
C ARG A 79 -12.41 -3.88 -8.07
N LEU A 80 -12.46 -2.64 -7.56
CA LEU A 80 -13.11 -2.40 -6.29
C LEU A 80 -14.63 -2.51 -6.44
N THR A 81 -15.24 -3.05 -5.40
CA THR A 81 -16.68 -2.97 -5.24
C THR A 81 -17.02 -1.71 -4.46
N GLU A 82 -18.33 -1.48 -4.25
CA GLU A 82 -18.72 -0.39 -3.36
C GLU A 82 -18.12 -0.55 -1.98
N ALA A 83 -18.12 -1.79 -1.47
CA ALA A 83 -17.53 -2.04 -0.16
C ALA A 83 -16.03 -1.75 -0.20
N GLY A 84 -15.38 -2.05 -1.30
CA GLY A 84 -13.96 -1.77 -1.43
C GLY A 84 -13.68 -0.28 -1.45
N LEU A 85 -14.54 0.50 -2.11
CA LEU A 85 -14.38 1.94 -2.07
C LEU A 85 -14.54 2.49 -0.65
N ALA A 86 -15.50 1.97 0.08
CA ALA A 86 -15.69 2.39 1.46
C ALA A 86 -14.48 2.02 2.31
N GLU A 87 -13.92 0.87 2.06
CA GLU A 87 -12.74 0.48 2.82
C GLU A 87 -11.54 1.36 2.46
N UNK A 88 -11.33 1.93 1.29
CA UNK A 88 -10.48 2.61 0.97
C UNK A 88 -10.48 3.67 1.58
N ALA A 89 -11.66 4.39 1.71
CA ALA A 89 -11.79 5.64 2.44
C ALA A 89 -11.41 5.49 3.90
N GLU A 90 -11.84 4.39 4.50
CA GLU A 90 -11.52 4.16 5.90
C GLU A 90 -10.01 3.97 6.10
N GLN A 91 -9.36 3.24 5.20
CA GLN A 91 -7.92 3.08 5.31
C GLN A 91 -7.20 4.41 5.16
N ARG A 92 -7.67 5.24 4.22
CA ARG A 92 -7.05 6.56 4.06
C ARG A 92 -7.17 7.39 5.31
N ARG A 93 -8.34 7.34 5.94
CA ARG A 93 -8.55 8.11 7.16
C ARG A 93 -7.60 7.66 8.26
N GLN A 94 -7.49 6.34 8.44
CA GLN A 94 -6.64 5.83 9.51
C GLN A 94 -5.17 6.14 9.24
N TRP A 95 -4.74 5.97 8.01
CA TRP A 95 -3.34 6.25 7.70
C TRP A 95 -3.02 7.73 7.78
N ALA A 96 -3.98 8.58 7.41
CA ALA A 96 -3.76 10.02 7.56
C ALA A 96 -3.54 10.38 9.04
N THR A 97 -4.30 9.76 9.93
CA THR A 97 -4.10 10.01 11.36
C THR A 97 -2.71 9.57 11.81
N VAL A 98 -2.30 8.38 11.41
CA VAL A 98 -0.97 7.89 11.77
C VAL A 98 0.11 8.79 11.21
N MET A 99 -0.02 9.15 9.94
CA MET A 99 1.00 9.98 9.30
C MET A 99 1.07 11.36 9.91
N ASP A 100 -0.08 11.93 10.24
CA ASP A 100 -0.08 13.24 10.88
C ASP A 100 0.61 13.18 12.24
N ALA A 101 0.36 12.13 12.99
CA ALA A 101 1.04 11.98 14.27
C ALA A 101 2.55 11.88 14.10
N LEU A 102 2.98 11.06 13.13
CA LEU A 102 4.41 10.91 12.87
C LEU A 102 5.03 12.24 12.44
N LYS A 103 4.35 12.95 11.54
CA LYS A 103 4.87 14.23 11.08
C LYS A 103 4.98 15.22 12.22
N GLY A 104 4.00 15.22 13.13
CA GLY A 104 4.07 16.11 14.27
C GLY A 104 5.30 15.87 15.14
N ILE A 105 5.60 14.58 15.36
CA ILE A 105 6.79 14.23 16.11
C ILE A 105 8.05 14.64 15.37
N TRP A 106 8.10 14.29 14.08
CA TRP A 106 9.30 14.54 13.29
C TRP A 106 9.58 16.01 13.10
N LEU A 107 8.54 16.82 12.93
CA LEU A 107 8.74 18.25 12.80
C LEU A 107 9.32 18.84 14.08
N GLY A 108 8.93 18.32 15.23
CA GLY A 108 9.52 18.76 16.48
C GLY A 108 11.00 18.45 16.56
N LEU A 109 11.43 17.39 15.88
CA LEU A 109 12.85 17.02 15.85
C LEU A 109 13.57 17.63 14.68
N GLY A 110 12.85 18.01 13.64
CA GLY A 110 13.43 18.30 12.36
C GLY A 110 14.30 19.52 12.31
N ASP A 111 14.04 20.51 13.17
CA ASP A 111 14.84 21.72 13.17
C ASP A 111 16.28 21.46 13.57
N ARG A 112 16.54 20.31 14.13
CA ARG A 112 17.91 19.93 14.46
C ARG A 112 18.67 19.42 13.23
N GLY A 113 18.01 19.40 12.10
CA GLY A 113 18.62 19.06 10.84
C GLY A 113 18.63 17.59 10.52
N THR A 114 19.04 16.77 11.42
CA THR A 114 19.09 15.34 11.20
C THR A 114 18.46 14.63 12.39
N LEU A 115 18.07 13.40 12.16
CA LEU A 115 17.50 12.61 13.24
C LEU A 115 18.61 11.88 13.99
N THR A 116 19.60 12.63 14.40
CA THR A 116 20.67 12.03 15.18
C THR A 116 20.17 11.72 16.58
N ALA A 117 20.83 10.75 17.19
CA ALA A 117 20.44 10.35 18.53
C ALA A 117 20.68 11.52 19.50
N ILE A 118 19.71 11.70 20.38
CA ILE A 118 19.85 12.68 21.44
C ILE A 118 20.52 11.99 22.61
N PRO A 119 21.57 12.58 23.16
CA PRO A 119 22.23 11.95 24.29
C PRO A 119 21.27 11.74 25.46
N LEU A 120 21.39 10.60 26.10
CA LEU A 120 20.47 10.26 27.19
C LEU A 120 20.57 11.27 28.33
N GLU A 121 21.74 11.70 28.65
CA GLU A 121 21.90 12.65 29.76
C GLU A 121 21.22 13.97 29.45
N GLY A 122 21.04 14.29 28.20
CA GLY A 122 20.34 15.50 27.84
C GLY A 122 18.85 15.39 27.87
N ARG A 123 18.34 14.23 28.23
CA ARG A 123 16.91 13.98 28.22
C ARG A 123 16.31 13.84 29.60
N ALA A 124 17.07 14.08 30.57
CA ALA A 124 16.62 13.89 31.95
C ALA A 124 15.38 14.72 32.30
#